data_fc34a62ee33ebd5522d81aa03d5335d1
#
_entry.id   fc34a62ee33ebd5522d81aa03d5335d1
#
_cell.length_a   1.000
_cell.length_b   1.000
_cell.length_c   1.000
_cell.angle_alpha   90.00
_cell.angle_beta   90.00
_cell.angle_gamma   90.00
#
_symmetry.space_group_name_H-M   'P 1'
#
loop_
_entity.id
_entity.type
_entity.pdbx_description
1 polymer ?
#
loop_
_entity_poly.entity_id
_entity_poly.type
_entity_poly.pdbx_seq_one_letter_code
_entity_poly.pdbx_strand_id
1 'polypeptide(L)'
;MAHLIGLLVGRERSFPDALIAEIGRRGGDVSACYAKIDGVRHDRPLPYDVLVDRISHDVPCYQPVLKHAALNGTRVVNNPFWRIADDKFFNVALADRLGIRVPKTYVLPQHSYGEDVSTESLTNLVYPIDWESITNDLCFPLYLKPHWGGGWRGVHRVHDLQELLSVYDRSGTLTMLAQEEIRWVQYVRCIVVGKEEVLPSLWDPRRSHFERYLKAAESMPPLKKELEQRLIEDSRALCRALGYDMNTVEWAVREDGTPFAIDFMNSAPDFDLASLGEEKFRWVVSKMADLCVALAMEPTRAPKHHWLKALSG
;
A
#
# COMPACT_ATOMS: atom_id res chain seq x y z
N MET A 1 -5.53 29.77 -14.68
CA MET A 1 -6.15 29.79 -13.33
C MET A 1 -5.15 29.13 -12.41
N ALA A 2 -4.94 29.71 -11.22
CA ALA A 2 -4.02 29.13 -10.24
C ALA A 2 -4.58 27.80 -9.74
N HIS A 3 -3.75 26.74 -9.79
CA HIS A 3 -4.09 25.42 -9.31
C HIS A 3 -3.61 25.19 -7.88
N LEU A 4 -4.41 24.52 -7.07
CA LEU A 4 -4.10 24.29 -5.66
C LEU A 4 -3.99 22.81 -5.34
N ILE A 5 -2.82 22.43 -4.81
CA ILE A 5 -2.55 21.06 -4.32
C ILE A 5 -2.65 21.06 -2.79
N GLY A 6 -3.52 20.23 -2.25
CA GLY A 6 -3.67 20.03 -0.81
C GLY A 6 -2.97 18.74 -0.34
N LEU A 7 -2.18 18.82 0.72
CA LEU A 7 -1.58 17.67 1.38
C LEU A 7 -2.36 17.34 2.66
N LEU A 8 -3.00 16.20 2.70
CA LEU A 8 -3.72 15.68 3.86
C LEU A 8 -2.82 14.70 4.61
N VAL A 9 -2.22 15.17 5.71
CA VAL A 9 -1.14 14.46 6.40
C VAL A 9 -1.40 14.31 7.89
N GLY A 10 -0.73 13.33 8.51
CA GLY A 10 -0.72 13.11 9.95
C GLY A 10 0.43 13.83 10.66
N ARG A 11 1.25 13.04 11.35
CA ARG A 11 2.42 13.54 12.13
C ARG A 11 3.65 13.84 11.27
N GLU A 12 3.66 13.34 10.06
CA GLU A 12 4.74 13.50 9.09
C GLU A 12 5.03 14.98 8.80
N ARG A 13 6.31 15.33 8.69
CA ARG A 13 6.73 16.70 8.39
C ARG A 13 7.77 16.77 7.27
N SER A 14 8.82 15.97 7.31
CA SER A 14 9.95 16.10 6.39
C SER A 14 9.51 16.04 4.92
N PHE A 15 8.72 15.04 4.54
CA PHE A 15 8.24 14.89 3.17
C PHE A 15 7.21 15.95 2.76
N PRO A 16 6.14 16.22 3.53
CA PRO A 16 5.16 17.24 3.13
C PRO A 16 5.76 18.65 2.99
N ASP A 17 6.61 19.05 3.93
CA ASP A 17 7.27 20.36 3.87
C ASP A 17 8.17 20.47 2.63
N ALA A 18 8.96 19.43 2.37
CA ALA A 18 9.82 19.39 1.18
C ALA A 18 9.03 19.38 -0.12
N LEU A 19 7.89 18.65 -0.18
CA LEU A 19 7.04 18.61 -1.37
C LEU A 19 6.39 19.98 -1.64
N ILE A 20 5.88 20.68 -0.61
CA ILE A 20 5.34 22.04 -0.73
C ILE A 20 6.42 22.99 -1.23
N ALA A 21 7.62 22.95 -0.64
CA ALA A 21 8.74 23.77 -1.04
C ALA A 21 9.18 23.52 -2.48
N GLU A 22 9.26 22.26 -2.89
CA GLU A 22 9.66 21.86 -4.25
C GLU A 22 8.63 22.31 -5.31
N ILE A 23 7.33 22.18 -5.04
CA ILE A 23 6.28 22.68 -5.93
C ILE A 23 6.37 24.21 -6.03
N GLY A 24 6.55 24.92 -4.90
CA GLY A 24 6.74 26.37 -4.91
C GLY A 24 7.99 26.83 -5.66
N ARG A 25 9.11 26.09 -5.56
CA ARG A 25 10.35 26.37 -6.28
C ARG A 25 10.21 26.24 -7.81
N ARG A 26 9.35 25.34 -8.28
CA ARG A 26 9.07 25.19 -9.71
C ARG A 26 8.34 26.38 -10.30
N GLY A 27 7.57 27.10 -9.47
CA GLY A 27 6.83 28.28 -9.90
C GLY A 27 5.66 27.96 -10.83
N GLY A 28 5.16 28.97 -11.50
CA GLY A 28 3.99 28.87 -12.39
C GLY A 28 2.67 29.02 -11.67
N ASP A 29 1.59 28.53 -12.29
CA ASP A 29 0.22 28.68 -11.79
C ASP A 29 -0.18 27.59 -10.77
N VAL A 30 0.78 26.83 -10.23
CA VAL A 30 0.53 25.71 -9.30
C VAL A 30 1.12 26.05 -7.93
N SER A 31 0.32 25.89 -6.88
CA SER A 31 0.76 26.05 -5.49
C SER A 31 0.35 24.84 -4.65
N ALA A 32 1.03 24.63 -3.52
CA ALA A 32 0.73 23.56 -2.60
C ALA A 32 0.65 24.05 -1.15
N CYS A 33 -0.21 23.42 -0.37
CA CYS A 33 -0.37 23.73 1.06
C CYS A 33 -0.85 22.50 1.83
N TYR A 34 -0.81 22.56 3.16
CA TYR A 34 -1.52 21.61 4.00
C TYR A 34 -3.03 21.76 3.80
N ALA A 35 -3.71 20.67 3.44
CA ALA A 35 -5.16 20.69 3.31
C ALA A 35 -5.82 20.92 4.68
N LYS A 36 -6.80 21.81 4.70
CA LYS A 36 -7.65 22.07 5.87
C LYS A 36 -9.05 21.59 5.55
N ILE A 37 -9.53 20.65 6.34
CA ILE A 37 -10.84 20.02 6.20
C ILE A 37 -11.61 20.26 7.49
N ASP A 38 -12.78 20.83 7.37
CA ASP A 38 -13.77 20.96 8.45
C ASP A 38 -15.06 20.20 8.08
N GLY A 39 -16.23 20.66 8.49
CA GLY A 39 -17.51 20.10 8.11
C GLY A 39 -17.78 20.28 6.60
N VAL A 40 -17.73 19.17 5.83
CA VAL A 40 -17.94 19.18 4.37
C VAL A 40 -19.40 18.94 4.03
N ARG A 41 -20.00 19.85 3.27
CA ARG A 41 -21.36 19.70 2.75
C ARG A 41 -21.33 19.07 1.35
N HIS A 42 -22.19 18.09 1.11
CA HIS A 42 -22.19 17.25 -0.09
C HIS A 42 -22.33 18.00 -1.42
N ASP A 43 -22.91 19.19 -1.43
CA ASP A 43 -23.15 20.01 -2.61
C ASP A 43 -22.10 21.12 -2.83
N ARG A 44 -21.01 21.12 -2.05
CA ARG A 44 -19.91 22.08 -2.17
C ARG A 44 -18.59 21.37 -2.46
N PRO A 45 -17.98 21.64 -3.63
CA PRO A 45 -16.65 21.10 -3.91
C PRO A 45 -15.59 21.66 -2.96
N LEU A 46 -14.51 20.91 -2.75
CA LEU A 46 -13.32 21.41 -2.05
C LEU A 46 -12.48 22.29 -2.99
N PRO A 47 -11.68 23.22 -2.44
CA PRO A 47 -10.91 24.17 -3.25
C PRO A 47 -9.60 23.60 -3.82
N TYR A 48 -9.43 22.28 -3.88
CA TYR A 48 -8.21 21.63 -4.30
C TYR A 48 -8.38 20.96 -5.66
N ASP A 49 -7.44 21.20 -6.59
CA ASP A 49 -7.35 20.44 -7.84
C ASP A 49 -6.76 19.04 -7.62
N VAL A 50 -5.80 18.95 -6.69
CA VAL A 50 -5.18 17.69 -6.27
C VAL A 50 -5.19 17.58 -4.75
N LEU A 51 -5.50 16.40 -4.23
CA LEU A 51 -5.33 16.03 -2.82
C LEU A 51 -4.39 14.83 -2.71
N VAL A 52 -3.32 14.99 -1.95
CA VAL A 52 -2.41 13.89 -1.60
C VAL A 52 -2.80 13.35 -0.23
N ASP A 53 -3.34 12.13 -0.21
CA ASP A 53 -3.79 11.46 1.03
C ASP A 53 -2.67 10.65 1.65
N ARG A 54 -2.33 11.01 2.89
CA ARG A 54 -1.33 10.28 3.68
C ARG A 54 -1.82 9.92 5.08
N ILE A 55 -3.12 10.04 5.35
CA ILE A 55 -3.65 9.88 6.71
C ILE A 55 -5.02 9.20 6.79
N SER A 56 -5.77 9.11 5.70
CA SER A 56 -7.14 8.60 5.78
C SER A 56 -7.24 7.11 6.18
N HIS A 57 -6.12 6.38 6.11
CA HIS A 57 -6.02 5.01 6.63
C HIS A 57 -6.07 4.94 8.17
N ASP A 58 -5.59 5.99 8.86
CA ASP A 58 -5.62 6.10 10.32
C ASP A 58 -6.81 6.93 10.83
N VAL A 59 -7.31 7.85 9.99
CA VAL A 59 -8.39 8.78 10.36
C VAL A 59 -9.57 8.61 9.38
N PRO A 60 -10.49 7.67 9.65
CA PRO A 60 -11.53 7.27 8.70
C PRO A 60 -12.47 8.38 8.24
N CYS A 61 -12.66 9.44 9.01
CA CYS A 61 -13.54 10.57 8.63
C CYS A 61 -13.08 11.26 7.33
N TYR A 62 -11.81 11.15 6.94
CA TYR A 62 -11.33 11.69 5.68
C TYR A 62 -11.74 10.86 4.46
N GLN A 63 -12.06 9.58 4.62
CA GLN A 63 -12.40 8.72 3.48
C GLN A 63 -13.64 9.18 2.70
N PRO A 64 -14.80 9.50 3.33
CA PRO A 64 -15.94 10.05 2.61
C PRO A 64 -15.64 11.42 1.98
N VAL A 65 -14.81 12.26 2.64
CA VAL A 65 -14.39 13.56 2.11
C VAL A 65 -13.57 13.41 0.83
N LEU A 66 -12.61 12.48 0.81
CA LEU A 66 -11.78 12.20 -0.37
C LEU A 66 -12.61 11.62 -1.53
N LYS A 67 -13.59 10.75 -1.24
CA LYS A 67 -14.52 10.23 -2.25
C LYS A 67 -15.40 11.35 -2.82
N HIS A 68 -15.90 12.24 -1.96
CA HIS A 68 -16.64 13.42 -2.38
C HIS A 68 -15.79 14.36 -3.25
N ALA A 69 -14.53 14.62 -2.85
CA ALA A 69 -13.60 15.43 -3.63
C ALA A 69 -13.36 14.82 -5.03
N ALA A 70 -13.07 13.51 -5.07
CA ALA A 70 -12.86 12.81 -6.36
C ALA A 70 -14.11 12.82 -7.25
N LEU A 71 -15.30 12.69 -6.67
CA LEU A 71 -16.57 12.81 -7.41
C LEU A 71 -16.75 14.20 -8.05
N ASN A 72 -16.29 15.24 -7.37
CA ASN A 72 -16.35 16.63 -7.83
C ASN A 72 -15.13 17.08 -8.67
N GLY A 73 -14.30 16.13 -9.11
CA GLY A 73 -13.22 16.39 -10.07
C GLY A 73 -11.84 16.62 -9.47
N THR A 74 -11.69 16.69 -8.14
CA THR A 74 -10.37 16.72 -7.48
C THR A 74 -9.61 15.42 -7.77
N ARG A 75 -8.34 15.51 -8.17
CA ARG A 75 -7.45 14.35 -8.30
C ARG A 75 -6.96 13.91 -6.93
N VAL A 76 -7.33 12.72 -6.48
CA VAL A 76 -6.88 12.20 -5.19
C VAL A 76 -5.79 11.15 -5.39
N VAL A 77 -4.64 11.37 -4.80
CA VAL A 77 -3.49 10.45 -4.79
C VAL A 77 -3.44 9.75 -3.42
N ASN A 78 -3.73 8.46 -3.31
CA ASN A 78 -4.25 7.55 -4.33
C ASN A 78 -5.77 7.67 -4.45
N ASN A 79 -6.33 7.28 -5.60
CA ASN A 79 -7.77 7.35 -5.82
C ASN A 79 -8.55 6.56 -4.75
N PRO A 80 -9.46 7.19 -3.98
CA PRO A 80 -10.09 6.57 -2.81
C PRO A 80 -11.09 5.46 -3.16
N PHE A 81 -11.52 5.35 -4.42
CA PHE A 81 -12.41 4.28 -4.89
C PHE A 81 -11.66 3.02 -5.29
N TRP A 82 -10.37 3.13 -5.60
CA TRP A 82 -9.49 2.02 -5.98
C TRP A 82 -8.64 1.52 -4.81
N ARG A 83 -8.89 2.06 -3.63
CA ARG A 83 -8.16 1.69 -2.43
C ARG A 83 -8.57 0.29 -1.96
N ILE A 84 -7.80 -0.69 -2.39
CA ILE A 84 -7.89 -2.10 -1.99
C ILE A 84 -6.61 -2.54 -1.27
N ALA A 85 -5.79 -1.58 -0.87
CA ALA A 85 -4.49 -1.78 -0.24
C ALA A 85 -4.55 -2.69 0.97
N ASP A 86 -5.68 -2.65 1.63
CA ASP A 86 -5.84 -3.35 2.88
C ASP A 86 -6.34 -4.79 2.68
N ASP A 87 -6.81 -5.17 1.49
CA ASP A 87 -7.20 -6.55 1.17
C ASP A 87 -6.00 -7.33 0.61
N LYS A 88 -5.20 -7.88 1.51
CA LYS A 88 -3.99 -8.62 1.15
C LYS A 88 -4.27 -9.92 0.40
N PHE A 89 -5.42 -10.57 0.61
CA PHE A 89 -5.76 -11.81 -0.09
C PHE A 89 -6.10 -11.55 -1.55
N PHE A 90 -6.95 -10.54 -1.81
CA PHE A 90 -7.24 -10.09 -3.17
C PHE A 90 -5.97 -9.67 -3.91
N ASN A 91 -5.09 -8.93 -3.23
CA ASN A 91 -3.85 -8.46 -3.80
C ASN A 91 -2.93 -9.61 -4.24
N VAL A 92 -2.80 -10.64 -3.40
CA VAL A 92 -2.05 -11.88 -3.75
C VAL A 92 -2.66 -12.56 -4.97
N ALA A 93 -3.99 -12.73 -4.99
CA ALA A 93 -4.68 -13.37 -6.12
C ALA A 93 -4.54 -12.56 -7.42
N LEU A 94 -4.56 -11.23 -7.35
CA LEU A 94 -4.35 -10.36 -8.52
C LEU A 94 -2.91 -10.44 -9.03
N ALA A 95 -1.92 -10.40 -8.13
CA ALA A 95 -0.51 -10.51 -8.50
C ALA A 95 -0.21 -11.84 -9.19
N ASP A 96 -0.74 -12.94 -8.67
CA ASP A 96 -0.62 -14.28 -9.29
C ASP A 96 -1.21 -14.27 -10.71
N ARG A 97 -2.39 -13.68 -10.90
CA ARG A 97 -3.00 -13.53 -12.23
C ARG A 97 -2.20 -12.66 -13.21
N LEU A 98 -1.40 -11.74 -12.70
CA LEU A 98 -0.46 -10.93 -13.50
C LEU A 98 0.84 -11.71 -13.82
N GLY A 99 0.99 -12.94 -13.36
CA GLY A 99 2.19 -13.75 -13.51
C GLY A 99 3.32 -13.35 -12.57
N ILE A 100 3.03 -12.56 -11.55
CA ILE A 100 3.97 -12.11 -10.53
C ILE A 100 3.94 -13.12 -9.38
N ARG A 101 5.12 -13.62 -9.03
CA ARG A 101 5.23 -14.63 -7.96
C ARG A 101 4.91 -14.02 -6.60
N VAL A 102 4.06 -14.70 -5.87
CA VAL A 102 3.66 -14.39 -4.49
C VAL A 102 3.78 -15.64 -3.62
N PRO A 103 3.93 -15.52 -2.30
CA PRO A 103 3.85 -16.65 -1.40
C PRO A 103 2.48 -17.32 -1.47
N LYS A 104 2.41 -18.64 -1.36
CA LYS A 104 1.13 -19.33 -1.18
C LYS A 104 0.42 -18.76 0.03
N THR A 105 -0.86 -18.48 -0.11
CA THR A 105 -1.64 -17.76 0.92
C THR A 105 -3.05 -18.34 1.03
N TYR A 106 -3.46 -18.65 2.24
CA TYR A 106 -4.82 -19.04 2.59
C TYR A 106 -5.49 -17.90 3.35
N VAL A 107 -6.75 -17.60 3.03
CA VAL A 107 -7.62 -16.82 3.92
C VAL A 107 -8.33 -17.78 4.86
N LEU A 108 -8.32 -17.46 6.14
CA LEU A 108 -8.93 -18.29 7.18
C LEU A 108 -10.26 -17.67 7.62
N PRO A 109 -11.28 -18.48 7.96
CA PRO A 109 -12.44 -18.00 8.69
C PRO A 109 -11.99 -17.26 9.96
N GLN A 110 -12.85 -16.42 10.51
CA GLN A 110 -12.60 -15.79 11.81
C GLN A 110 -12.69 -16.86 12.90
N HIS A 111 -11.87 -16.73 13.95
CA HIS A 111 -11.97 -17.62 15.11
C HIS A 111 -13.27 -17.40 15.89
N SER A 112 -13.69 -16.13 16.01
CA SER A 112 -14.94 -15.76 16.65
C SER A 112 -15.68 -14.69 15.84
N TYR A 113 -16.96 -14.51 16.13
CA TYR A 113 -17.83 -13.59 15.41
C TYR A 113 -18.50 -12.64 16.41
N GLY A 114 -19.00 -11.50 15.92
CA GLY A 114 -19.74 -10.54 16.73
C GLY A 114 -21.07 -11.12 17.24
N GLU A 115 -21.65 -10.50 18.25
CA GLU A 115 -22.87 -10.94 18.93
C GLU A 115 -24.07 -11.13 17.98
N ASP A 116 -24.11 -10.39 16.88
CA ASP A 116 -25.17 -10.45 15.87
C ASP A 116 -25.01 -11.61 14.85
N VAL A 117 -23.94 -12.41 14.95
CA VAL A 117 -23.66 -13.53 14.03
C VAL A 117 -23.94 -14.84 14.75
N SER A 118 -25.03 -15.49 14.40
CA SER A 118 -25.39 -16.80 14.91
C SER A 118 -24.84 -17.95 14.07
N THR A 119 -24.98 -19.19 14.58
CA THR A 119 -24.58 -20.40 13.83
C THR A 119 -25.29 -20.51 12.48
N GLU A 120 -26.53 -20.06 12.39
CA GLU A 120 -27.31 -20.04 11.15
C GLU A 120 -26.71 -19.10 10.11
N SER A 121 -26.00 -18.05 10.54
CA SER A 121 -25.29 -17.12 9.64
C SER A 121 -24.06 -17.77 9.01
N LEU A 122 -23.56 -18.88 9.58
CA LEU A 122 -22.30 -19.52 9.20
C LEU A 122 -22.49 -20.80 8.37
N THR A 123 -23.68 -21.03 7.82
CA THR A 123 -24.03 -22.23 7.07
C THR A 123 -23.14 -22.52 5.83
N ASN A 124 -22.48 -21.49 5.33
CA ASN A 124 -21.56 -21.61 4.18
C ASN A 124 -20.12 -21.92 4.57
N LEU A 125 -19.79 -21.89 5.87
CA LEU A 125 -18.46 -22.23 6.34
C LEU A 125 -18.33 -23.74 6.60
N VAL A 126 -17.19 -24.29 6.24
CA VAL A 126 -16.83 -25.69 6.50
C VAL A 126 -15.99 -25.75 7.76
N TYR A 127 -16.46 -26.49 8.75
CA TYR A 127 -15.76 -26.77 10.00
C TYR A 127 -15.65 -28.27 10.26
N PRO A 128 -14.59 -28.70 10.95
CA PRO A 128 -13.40 -27.92 11.36
C PRO A 128 -12.53 -27.49 10.18
N ILE A 129 -11.70 -26.45 10.39
CA ILE A 129 -10.69 -26.04 9.40
C ILE A 129 -9.71 -27.20 9.22
N ASP A 130 -9.39 -27.52 7.96
CA ASP A 130 -8.40 -28.55 7.61
C ASP A 130 -6.98 -28.01 7.78
N TRP A 131 -6.54 -27.93 9.03
CA TRP A 131 -5.21 -27.45 9.38
C TRP A 131 -4.10 -28.32 8.81
N GLU A 132 -4.33 -29.63 8.70
CA GLU A 132 -3.35 -30.57 8.17
C GLU A 132 -3.05 -30.28 6.70
N SER A 133 -4.07 -30.11 5.89
CA SER A 133 -3.90 -29.73 4.48
C SER A 133 -3.19 -28.40 4.33
N ILE A 134 -3.59 -27.37 5.09
CA ILE A 134 -2.99 -26.02 5.03
C ILE A 134 -1.51 -26.07 5.42
N THR A 135 -1.17 -26.74 6.52
CA THR A 135 0.21 -26.78 7.01
C THR A 135 1.12 -27.67 6.18
N ASN A 136 0.58 -28.73 5.57
CA ASN A 136 1.34 -29.55 4.63
C ASN A 136 1.67 -28.80 3.33
N ASP A 137 0.75 -27.94 2.85
CA ASP A 137 1.00 -27.15 1.63
C ASP A 137 1.93 -25.95 1.88
N LEU A 138 1.77 -25.24 3.00
CA LEU A 138 2.59 -24.06 3.32
C LEU A 138 3.95 -24.39 3.94
N CYS A 139 4.04 -25.50 4.67
CA CYS A 139 5.16 -25.91 5.51
C CYS A 139 5.49 -24.91 6.62
N PHE A 140 6.06 -25.41 7.72
CA PHE A 140 6.57 -24.58 8.79
C PHE A 140 8.05 -24.21 8.55
N PRO A 141 8.50 -23.02 9.00
CA PRO A 141 7.68 -21.95 9.58
C PRO A 141 6.83 -21.22 8.54
N LEU A 142 5.69 -20.70 8.96
CA LEU A 142 4.80 -19.90 8.13
C LEU A 142 4.39 -18.60 8.86
N TYR A 143 3.77 -17.67 8.14
CA TYR A 143 3.26 -16.44 8.73
C TYR A 143 1.73 -16.49 8.90
N LEU A 144 1.26 -16.07 10.08
CA LEU A 144 -0.14 -15.78 10.35
C LEU A 144 -0.29 -14.27 10.55
N LYS A 145 -1.12 -13.61 9.72
CA LYS A 145 -1.26 -12.16 9.71
C LYS A 145 -2.69 -11.73 9.40
N PRO A 146 -3.17 -10.58 9.93
CA PRO A 146 -4.46 -10.03 9.53
C PRO A 146 -4.49 -9.71 8.03
N HIS A 147 -5.64 -9.92 7.38
CA HIS A 147 -5.81 -9.55 5.98
C HIS A 147 -5.85 -8.03 5.78
N TRP A 148 -6.28 -7.28 6.82
CA TRP A 148 -6.30 -5.81 6.87
C TRP A 148 -5.19 -5.25 7.73
N GLY A 149 -4.80 -4.00 7.42
CA GLY A 149 -3.85 -3.25 8.23
C GLY A 149 -2.39 -3.39 7.77
N GLY A 150 -1.51 -2.64 8.43
CA GLY A 150 -0.09 -2.53 8.10
C GLY A 150 0.78 -2.34 9.34
N GLY A 151 2.06 -2.01 9.13
CA GLY A 151 2.99 -1.72 10.21
C GLY A 151 3.37 -2.94 11.05
N TRP A 152 3.31 -4.14 10.50
CA TRP A 152 3.65 -5.41 11.19
C TRP A 152 2.75 -5.75 12.38
N ARG A 153 1.62 -5.07 12.55
CA ARG A 153 0.70 -5.34 13.65
C ARG A 153 -0.02 -6.68 13.43
N GLY A 154 0.08 -7.57 14.43
CA GLY A 154 -0.56 -8.88 14.38
C GLY A 154 0.08 -9.86 13.38
N VAL A 155 1.29 -9.60 12.91
CA VAL A 155 2.06 -10.52 12.05
C VAL A 155 2.86 -11.46 12.94
N HIS A 156 2.60 -12.75 12.85
CA HIS A 156 3.24 -13.79 13.65
C HIS A 156 3.92 -14.82 12.74
N ARG A 157 5.19 -15.06 12.97
CA ARG A 157 5.91 -16.20 12.42
C ARG A 157 5.73 -17.37 13.35
N VAL A 158 5.13 -18.46 12.86
CA VAL A 158 4.81 -19.65 13.65
C VAL A 158 5.61 -20.84 13.16
N HIS A 159 6.05 -21.69 14.08
CA HIS A 159 7.02 -22.75 13.83
C HIS A 159 6.39 -24.14 13.82
N ASP A 160 5.21 -24.29 14.40
CA ASP A 160 4.48 -25.55 14.48
C ASP A 160 2.97 -25.30 14.60
N LEU A 161 2.20 -26.37 14.58
CA LEU A 161 0.75 -26.33 14.69
C LEU A 161 0.26 -25.76 16.01
N GLN A 162 0.97 -26.03 17.11
CA GLN A 162 0.57 -25.55 18.43
C GLN A 162 0.68 -24.02 18.50
N GLU A 163 1.78 -23.43 18.01
CA GLU A 163 1.94 -21.97 17.90
C GLU A 163 0.88 -21.38 16.97
N LEU A 164 0.63 -22.00 15.81
CA LEU A 164 -0.37 -21.55 14.85
C LEU A 164 -1.75 -21.47 15.50
N LEU A 165 -2.22 -22.53 16.13
CA LEU A 165 -3.52 -22.58 16.81
C LEU A 165 -3.59 -21.55 17.93
N SER A 166 -2.55 -21.41 18.73
CA SER A 166 -2.49 -20.42 19.80
C SER A 166 -2.60 -18.97 19.30
N VAL A 167 -1.99 -18.65 18.15
CA VAL A 167 -2.11 -17.32 17.53
C VAL A 167 -3.50 -17.13 16.91
N TYR A 168 -4.02 -18.15 16.25
CA TYR A 168 -5.34 -18.11 15.64
C TYR A 168 -6.45 -17.95 16.70
N ASP A 169 -6.38 -18.67 17.83
CA ASP A 169 -7.34 -18.52 18.93
C ASP A 169 -7.38 -17.08 19.48
N ARG A 170 -6.22 -16.42 19.54
CA ARG A 170 -6.13 -15.03 19.99
C ARG A 170 -6.54 -14.00 18.92
N SER A 171 -6.72 -14.40 17.68
CA SER A 171 -7.11 -13.47 16.60
C SER A 171 -8.54 -12.94 16.75
N GLY A 172 -9.41 -13.64 17.50
CA GLY A 172 -10.76 -13.22 17.76
C GLY A 172 -11.57 -13.00 16.48
N THR A 173 -12.07 -11.80 16.29
CA THR A 173 -12.88 -11.41 15.12
C THR A 173 -12.05 -10.97 13.90
N LEU A 174 -10.73 -11.09 13.94
CA LEU A 174 -9.90 -10.74 12.78
C LEU A 174 -9.93 -11.87 11.74
N THR A 175 -10.11 -11.51 10.49
CA THR A 175 -9.85 -12.43 9.37
C THR A 175 -8.35 -12.55 9.20
N MET A 176 -7.82 -13.77 9.29
CA MET A 176 -6.39 -14.03 9.23
C MET A 176 -6.00 -14.65 7.89
N LEU A 177 -4.75 -14.42 7.49
CA LEU A 177 -4.09 -15.10 6.40
C LEU A 177 -3.01 -16.01 6.94
N ALA A 178 -2.97 -17.26 6.46
CA ALA A 178 -1.83 -18.14 6.62
C ALA A 178 -1.00 -18.08 5.32
N GLN A 179 0.29 -17.77 5.44
CA GLN A 179 1.16 -17.52 4.29
C GLN A 179 2.50 -18.23 4.40
N GLU A 180 2.94 -18.84 3.30
CA GLU A 180 4.26 -19.44 3.14
C GLU A 180 5.38 -18.46 3.52
N GLU A 181 6.38 -18.92 4.25
CA GLU A 181 7.61 -18.16 4.45
C GLU A 181 8.52 -18.25 3.24
N ILE A 182 8.88 -17.10 2.68
CA ILE A 182 9.90 -17.03 1.64
C ILE A 182 11.26 -16.82 2.28
N ARG A 183 12.15 -17.82 2.19
CA ARG A 183 13.56 -17.68 2.57
C ARG A 183 14.27 -16.83 1.53
N TRP A 184 14.83 -15.71 1.95
CA TRP A 184 15.42 -14.73 1.05
C TRP A 184 16.88 -14.41 1.40
N VAL A 185 17.64 -14.02 0.40
CA VAL A 185 19.02 -13.52 0.50
C VAL A 185 19.10 -12.03 0.24
N GLN A 186 18.11 -11.47 -0.48
CA GLN A 186 17.94 -10.03 -0.68
C GLN A 186 16.48 -9.67 -0.39
N TYR A 187 16.29 -8.51 0.21
CA TYR A 187 14.97 -7.91 0.38
C TYR A 187 14.99 -6.51 -0.23
N VAL A 188 14.05 -6.25 -1.11
CA VAL A 188 14.03 -5.01 -1.90
C VAL A 188 12.70 -4.32 -1.69
N ARG A 189 12.73 -3.03 -1.52
CA ARG A 189 11.53 -2.20 -1.50
C ARG A 189 11.57 -1.24 -2.69
N CYS A 190 10.63 -1.38 -3.60
CA CYS A 190 10.46 -0.51 -4.76
C CYS A 190 9.52 0.63 -4.40
N ILE A 191 10.01 1.87 -4.43
CA ILE A 191 9.15 3.05 -4.31
C ILE A 191 8.58 3.35 -5.68
N VAL A 192 7.26 3.51 -5.79
CA VAL A 192 6.56 3.75 -7.06
C VAL A 192 5.80 5.07 -6.99
N VAL A 193 6.01 5.92 -8.00
CA VAL A 193 5.32 7.21 -8.16
C VAL A 193 4.71 7.30 -9.56
N GLY A 194 3.46 7.70 -9.65
CA GLY A 194 2.71 7.86 -10.90
C GLY A 194 2.56 6.57 -11.71
N LYS A 195 2.70 5.40 -11.08
CA LYS A 195 2.66 4.06 -11.69
C LYS A 195 3.82 3.73 -12.63
N GLU A 196 4.69 4.70 -12.91
CA GLU A 196 5.75 4.60 -13.93
C GLU A 196 7.15 4.73 -13.35
N GLU A 197 7.34 5.68 -12.46
CA GLU A 197 8.63 5.93 -11.84
C GLU A 197 8.85 4.96 -10.69
N VAL A 198 9.89 4.14 -10.78
CA VAL A 198 10.20 3.11 -9.78
C VAL A 198 11.63 3.23 -9.32
N LEU A 199 11.84 3.27 -8.03
CA LEU A 199 13.15 3.28 -7.38
C LEU A 199 13.32 2.00 -6.55
N PRO A 200 13.95 0.95 -7.07
CA PRO A 200 14.33 -0.22 -6.30
C PRO A 200 15.41 0.13 -5.27
N SER A 201 15.25 -0.35 -4.06
CA SER A 201 16.23 -0.12 -3.00
C SER A 201 16.34 -1.34 -2.10
N LEU A 202 17.54 -1.75 -1.73
CA LEU A 202 17.73 -2.72 -0.67
C LEU A 202 17.06 -2.20 0.61
N TRP A 203 16.36 -3.08 1.30
CA TRP A 203 15.61 -2.75 2.50
C TRP A 203 15.61 -3.97 3.44
N ASP A 204 16.11 -3.83 4.66
CA ASP A 204 16.20 -4.95 5.60
C ASP A 204 15.12 -4.85 6.68
N PRO A 205 14.05 -5.66 6.59
CA PRO A 205 12.95 -5.64 7.57
C PRO A 205 13.38 -5.99 9.00
N ARG A 206 14.53 -6.65 9.18
CA ARG A 206 15.06 -7.07 10.48
C ARG A 206 15.71 -5.93 11.26
N ARG A 207 16.05 -4.84 10.58
CA ARG A 207 16.71 -3.69 11.20
C ARG A 207 15.70 -2.73 11.83
N SER A 208 16.19 -1.83 12.67
CA SER A 208 15.40 -0.75 13.23
C SER A 208 14.82 0.14 12.12
N HIS A 209 13.70 0.80 12.39
CA HIS A 209 12.94 1.58 11.39
C HIS A 209 13.81 2.48 10.51
N PHE A 210 14.68 3.29 11.12
CA PHE A 210 15.54 4.24 10.39
C PHE A 210 16.77 3.61 9.71
N GLU A 211 17.08 2.35 10.01
CA GLU A 211 18.23 1.67 9.43
C GLU A 211 17.89 0.76 8.26
N ARG A 212 16.60 0.51 8.02
CA ARG A 212 16.12 -0.46 7.03
C ARG A 212 16.63 -0.18 5.62
N TYR A 213 16.66 1.08 5.19
CA TYR A 213 17.25 1.48 3.91
C TYR A 213 18.74 1.77 4.01
N LEU A 214 19.14 2.49 5.08
CA LEU A 214 20.49 3.06 5.18
C LEU A 214 21.56 2.00 5.35
N LYS A 215 21.24 0.90 6.07
CA LYS A 215 22.19 -0.17 6.38
C LYS A 215 21.89 -1.50 5.68
N ALA A 216 20.93 -1.55 4.77
CA ALA A 216 20.58 -2.78 4.09
C ALA A 216 21.75 -3.40 3.31
N ALA A 217 22.56 -2.56 2.66
CA ALA A 217 23.73 -3.01 1.89
C ALA A 217 24.85 -3.63 2.74
N GLU A 218 24.83 -3.46 4.06
CA GLU A 218 25.79 -4.12 4.96
C GLU A 218 25.55 -5.62 5.10
N SER A 219 24.31 -6.07 4.83
CA SER A 219 23.86 -7.45 5.07
C SER A 219 23.40 -8.17 3.82
N MET A 220 23.32 -7.48 2.69
CA MET A 220 22.81 -8.03 1.44
C MET A 220 23.70 -7.66 0.24
N PRO A 221 23.86 -8.56 -0.73
CA PRO A 221 24.60 -8.25 -1.95
C PRO A 221 23.91 -7.16 -2.77
N PRO A 222 24.63 -6.45 -3.66
CA PRO A 222 24.03 -5.45 -4.54
C PRO A 222 23.04 -6.09 -5.51
N LEU A 223 22.07 -5.30 -5.97
CA LEU A 223 21.10 -5.73 -6.97
C LEU A 223 21.80 -5.91 -8.33
N LYS A 224 21.53 -7.04 -8.98
CA LYS A 224 21.92 -7.26 -10.36
C LYS A 224 20.98 -6.49 -11.29
N LYS A 225 21.46 -5.96 -12.39
CA LYS A 225 20.68 -5.15 -13.33
C LYS A 225 19.45 -5.87 -13.87
N GLU A 226 19.57 -7.15 -14.17
CA GLU A 226 18.46 -7.96 -14.69
C GLU A 226 17.33 -8.11 -13.65
N LEU A 227 17.71 -8.31 -12.39
CA LEU A 227 16.74 -8.36 -11.28
C LEU A 227 16.11 -7.00 -11.07
N GLU A 228 16.91 -5.94 -11.02
CA GLU A 228 16.43 -4.57 -10.85
C GLU A 228 15.40 -4.20 -11.93
N GLN A 229 15.70 -4.48 -13.20
CA GLN A 229 14.78 -4.23 -14.32
C GLN A 229 13.47 -5.00 -14.15
N ARG A 230 13.54 -6.28 -13.78
CA ARG A 230 12.37 -7.10 -13.52
C ARG A 230 11.51 -6.53 -12.38
N LEU A 231 12.13 -6.15 -11.26
CA LEU A 231 11.41 -5.56 -10.12
C LEU A 231 10.71 -4.25 -10.50
N ILE A 232 11.33 -3.46 -11.39
CA ILE A 232 10.73 -2.24 -11.94
C ILE A 232 9.47 -2.57 -12.75
N GLU A 233 9.56 -3.52 -13.68
CA GLU A 233 8.46 -3.92 -14.55
C GLU A 233 7.30 -4.52 -13.77
N ASP A 234 7.58 -5.46 -12.87
CA ASP A 234 6.58 -6.11 -12.03
C ASP A 234 5.90 -5.11 -11.06
N SER A 235 6.67 -4.16 -10.48
CA SER A 235 6.10 -3.11 -9.62
C SER A 235 5.22 -2.14 -10.40
N ARG A 236 5.57 -1.79 -11.64
CA ARG A 236 4.70 -1.01 -12.54
C ARG A 236 3.41 -1.75 -12.86
N ALA A 237 3.50 -3.03 -13.20
CA ALA A 237 2.34 -3.87 -13.51
C ALA A 237 1.36 -3.92 -12.35
N LEU A 238 1.85 -4.13 -11.12
CA LEU A 238 1.05 -4.10 -9.89
C LEU A 238 0.37 -2.74 -9.70
N CYS A 239 1.13 -1.64 -9.74
CA CYS A 239 0.58 -0.32 -9.47
C CYS A 239 -0.41 0.15 -10.56
N ARG A 240 -0.21 -0.23 -11.82
CA ARG A 240 -1.16 0.03 -12.90
C ARG A 240 -2.46 -0.76 -12.71
N ALA A 241 -2.38 -2.05 -12.38
CA ALA A 241 -3.54 -2.91 -12.16
C ALA A 241 -4.39 -2.45 -10.97
N LEU A 242 -3.75 -1.96 -9.92
CA LEU A 242 -4.38 -1.52 -8.67
C LEU A 242 -4.72 -0.03 -8.63
N GLY A 243 -4.26 0.74 -9.64
CA GLY A 243 -4.57 2.16 -9.74
C GLY A 243 -3.81 3.04 -8.74
N TYR A 244 -2.67 2.59 -8.19
CA TYR A 244 -1.91 3.35 -7.19
C TYR A 244 -0.87 4.25 -7.81
N ASP A 245 -1.04 5.54 -7.58
CA ASP A 245 -0.10 6.58 -8.02
C ASP A 245 1.06 6.78 -7.04
N MET A 246 0.91 6.36 -5.79
CA MET A 246 1.92 6.43 -4.74
C MET A 246 1.90 5.11 -3.97
N ASN A 247 3.01 4.37 -3.99
CA ASN A 247 3.07 3.04 -3.40
C ASN A 247 4.50 2.63 -3.05
N THR A 248 4.62 1.57 -2.24
CA THR A 248 5.84 0.76 -2.13
C THR A 248 5.51 -0.71 -2.29
N VAL A 249 6.38 -1.43 -3.01
CA VAL A 249 6.28 -2.88 -3.22
C VAL A 249 7.47 -3.54 -2.57
N GLU A 250 7.22 -4.52 -1.70
CA GLU A 250 8.24 -5.28 -1.00
C GLU A 250 8.48 -6.63 -1.67
N TRP A 251 9.75 -6.93 -1.93
CA TRP A 251 10.20 -8.11 -2.65
C TRP A 251 11.17 -8.92 -1.80
N ALA A 252 10.87 -10.21 -1.60
CA ALA A 252 11.79 -11.19 -1.07
C ALA A 252 12.43 -11.94 -2.24
N VAL A 253 13.75 -11.93 -2.34
CA VAL A 253 14.49 -12.57 -3.43
C VAL A 253 15.20 -13.81 -2.89
N ARG A 254 14.87 -14.96 -3.44
CA ARG A 254 15.51 -16.23 -3.08
C ARG A 254 16.95 -16.29 -3.58
N GLU A 255 17.70 -17.29 -3.10
CA GLU A 255 19.10 -17.53 -3.51
C GLU A 255 19.24 -17.80 -5.01
N ASP A 256 18.26 -18.41 -5.65
CA ASP A 256 18.20 -18.63 -7.09
C ASP A 256 17.87 -17.34 -7.90
N GLY A 257 17.73 -16.20 -7.24
CA GLY A 257 17.42 -14.91 -7.85
C GLY A 257 15.91 -14.70 -8.12
N THR A 258 15.05 -15.64 -7.70
CA THR A 258 13.60 -15.52 -7.92
C THR A 258 12.97 -14.52 -6.95
N PRO A 259 12.35 -13.42 -7.42
CA PRO A 259 11.64 -12.47 -6.57
C PRO A 259 10.20 -12.94 -6.29
N PHE A 260 9.76 -12.66 -5.07
CA PHE A 260 8.38 -12.83 -4.60
C PHE A 260 7.86 -11.51 -4.03
N ALA A 261 6.71 -11.06 -4.49
CA ALA A 261 6.04 -9.89 -3.92
C ALA A 261 5.41 -10.29 -2.58
N ILE A 262 5.79 -9.60 -1.50
CA ILE A 262 5.41 -9.96 -0.12
C ILE A 262 4.34 -9.02 0.44
N ASP A 263 4.57 -7.72 0.33
CA ASP A 263 3.63 -6.65 0.67
C ASP A 263 3.79 -5.54 -0.38
N PHE A 264 2.72 -5.28 -1.10
CA PHE A 264 2.82 -4.45 -2.29
C PHE A 264 1.69 -3.44 -2.42
N MET A 265 1.03 -3.18 -1.31
CA MET A 265 -0.06 -2.22 -1.26
C MET A 265 0.10 -1.32 -0.03
N ASN A 266 0.90 -0.30 -0.19
CA ASN A 266 1.15 0.70 0.83
C ASN A 266 0.78 2.09 0.29
N SER A 267 -0.47 2.51 0.53
CA SER A 267 -1.02 3.77 0.01
C SER A 267 -0.42 5.03 0.63
N ALA A 268 0.23 4.91 1.79
CA ALA A 268 0.91 6.00 2.47
C ALA A 268 2.31 5.53 2.92
N PRO A 269 3.23 5.29 1.96
CA PRO A 269 4.56 4.76 2.27
C PRO A 269 5.35 5.73 3.14
N ASP A 270 6.26 5.19 3.96
CA ASP A 270 7.20 6.01 4.72
C ASP A 270 8.16 6.74 3.78
N PHE A 271 7.99 8.05 3.69
CA PHE A 271 8.82 8.96 2.92
C PHE A 271 9.63 9.91 3.81
N ASP A 272 9.86 9.52 5.07
CA ASP A 272 10.65 10.34 5.98
C ASP A 272 12.12 10.42 5.55
N LEU A 273 12.71 11.62 5.65
CA LEU A 273 14.11 11.85 5.33
C LEU A 273 15.06 10.95 6.14
N ALA A 274 14.74 10.77 7.43
CA ALA A 274 15.56 9.94 8.32
C ALA A 274 15.52 8.45 7.93
N SER A 275 14.41 7.98 7.33
CA SER A 275 14.27 6.60 6.86
C SER A 275 14.92 6.39 5.51
N LEU A 276 14.67 7.30 4.54
CA LEU A 276 15.12 7.15 3.16
C LEU A 276 16.58 7.56 2.93
N GLY A 277 17.10 8.52 3.71
CA GLY A 277 18.34 9.22 3.42
C GLY A 277 18.18 10.24 2.29
N GLU A 278 19.15 11.13 2.16
CA GLU A 278 19.12 12.31 1.28
C GLU A 278 18.80 12.00 -0.20
N GLU A 279 19.44 10.98 -0.76
CA GLU A 279 19.34 10.68 -2.19
C GLU A 279 17.93 10.20 -2.59
N LYS A 280 17.42 9.17 -1.88
CA LYS A 280 16.09 8.62 -2.14
C LYS A 280 15.00 9.61 -1.79
N PHE A 281 15.19 10.36 -0.70
CA PHE A 281 14.26 11.41 -0.29
C PHE A 281 14.11 12.48 -1.38
N ARG A 282 15.22 13.02 -1.92
CA ARG A 282 15.19 13.99 -3.02
C ARG A 282 14.52 13.42 -4.26
N TRP A 283 14.79 12.15 -4.59
CA TRP A 283 14.14 11.48 -5.72
C TRP A 283 12.62 11.43 -5.52
N VAL A 284 12.14 10.98 -4.35
CA VAL A 284 10.71 10.90 -4.04
C VAL A 284 10.05 12.28 -4.10
N VAL A 285 10.64 13.29 -3.45
CA VAL A 285 10.10 14.66 -3.46
C VAL A 285 9.98 15.20 -4.88
N SER A 286 11.02 15.01 -5.71
CA SER A 286 11.02 15.46 -7.10
C SER A 286 9.93 14.76 -7.92
N LYS A 287 9.83 13.40 -7.84
CA LYS A 287 8.86 12.62 -8.62
C LYS A 287 7.43 12.86 -8.17
N MET A 288 7.21 13.03 -6.87
CA MET A 288 5.88 13.40 -6.35
C MET A 288 5.48 14.82 -6.76
N ALA A 289 6.42 15.76 -6.83
CA ALA A 289 6.15 17.09 -7.35
C ALA A 289 5.81 17.06 -8.86
N ASP A 290 6.54 16.26 -9.66
CA ASP A 290 6.22 16.04 -11.08
C ASP A 290 4.79 15.51 -11.24
N LEU A 291 4.45 14.46 -10.49
CA LEU A 291 3.11 13.86 -10.51
C LEU A 291 2.03 14.89 -10.13
N CYS A 292 2.19 15.56 -9.00
CA CYS A 292 1.17 16.47 -8.48
C CYS A 292 0.92 17.65 -9.43
N VAL A 293 1.99 18.22 -10.00
CA VAL A 293 1.90 19.31 -10.98
C VAL A 293 1.22 18.82 -12.27
N ALA A 294 1.61 17.66 -12.79
CA ALA A 294 0.98 17.08 -13.97
C ALA A 294 -0.52 16.83 -13.76
N LEU A 295 -0.91 16.25 -12.61
CA LEU A 295 -2.30 16.01 -12.26
C LEU A 295 -3.11 17.31 -12.10
N ALA A 296 -2.51 18.37 -11.55
CA ALA A 296 -3.16 19.67 -11.40
C ALA A 296 -3.41 20.36 -12.75
N MET A 297 -2.52 20.17 -13.71
CA MET A 297 -2.60 20.78 -15.03
C MET A 297 -3.40 19.94 -16.04
N GLU A 298 -3.67 18.67 -15.76
CA GLU A 298 -4.52 17.85 -16.62
C GLU A 298 -5.98 18.35 -16.59
N PRO A 299 -6.65 18.46 -17.75
CA PRO A 299 -8.10 18.70 -17.78
C PRO A 299 -8.81 17.64 -16.95
N THR A 300 -9.74 18.06 -16.13
CA THR A 300 -10.52 17.16 -15.26
C THR A 300 -11.16 16.06 -16.13
N ARG A 301 -10.58 14.87 -16.10
CA ARG A 301 -11.23 13.69 -16.69
C ARG A 301 -12.16 13.14 -15.62
N ALA A 302 -13.45 13.08 -15.93
CA ALA A 302 -14.40 12.39 -15.08
C ALA A 302 -13.83 11.00 -14.69
N PRO A 303 -13.76 10.65 -13.40
CA PRO A 303 -13.29 9.33 -12.99
C PRO A 303 -14.11 8.26 -13.71
N LYS A 304 -13.48 7.21 -14.23
CA LYS A 304 -14.16 6.13 -14.97
C LYS A 304 -14.92 5.20 -14.01
N HIS A 305 -15.85 5.75 -13.23
CA HIS A 305 -16.73 4.96 -12.39
C HIS A 305 -18.09 4.79 -13.07
N HIS A 306 -18.68 3.62 -12.97
CA HIS A 306 -19.95 3.33 -13.68
C HIS A 306 -21.13 4.22 -13.24
N TRP A 307 -21.16 4.75 -12.02
CA TRP A 307 -22.19 5.70 -11.57
C TRP A 307 -22.04 7.09 -12.20
N LEU A 308 -20.89 7.43 -12.80
CA LEU A 308 -20.73 8.69 -13.52
C LEU A 308 -21.55 8.73 -14.80
N LYS A 309 -21.85 7.57 -15.39
CA LYS A 309 -22.78 7.49 -16.52
C LYS A 309 -24.18 7.97 -16.12
N ALA A 310 -24.56 7.82 -14.86
CA ALA A 310 -25.84 8.32 -14.34
C ALA A 310 -25.83 9.84 -14.09
N LEU A 311 -24.65 10.47 -14.03
CA LEU A 311 -24.49 11.90 -13.80
C LEU A 311 -24.31 12.69 -15.12
N SER A 312 -24.05 12.01 -16.23
CA SER A 312 -23.82 12.59 -17.56
C SER A 312 -25.04 12.53 -18.46
N GLY A 313 -26.24 12.40 -17.90
CA GLY A 313 -27.51 12.41 -18.58
C GLY A 313 -27.95 13.77 -19.08
#